data_fc48fdb2d6684caa80c1ff27f9d0efc0
#
_entry.id   fc48fdb2d6684caa80c1ff27f9d0efc0
#
_cell.length_a   1.000
_cell.length_b   1.000
_cell.length_c   1.000
_cell.angle_alpha   90.00
_cell.angle_beta   90.00
_cell.angle_gamma   90.00
#
_symmetry.space_group_name_H-M   'P 1'
#
loop_
_entity.id
_entity.type
_entity.pdbx_description
1 polymer ?
#
loop_
_entity_poly.entity_id
_entity_poly.type
_entity_poly.pdbx_seq_one_letter_code
_entity_poly.pdbx_strand_id
1 'polypeptide(L)'
;GYIIYFKFMSPELNTSENSSTLNRILITFEMPLGEILIGFYDHLKSVTQGYGSMDYEIIGFKQTNLAKVDILINQEKIDSLSTFISKEKSYYYGKELVSKLKELIPRQLFEVPIQAAIGSKIIARETVKALRKNVTAKCYGGDITRKKKLLEKQAEGKKRLKKLGKVEIPQEAFLSILNINRWLIIPKYIKILMKL
;
A
#
# COMPACT_ATOMS: atom_id res chain seq x y z
N GLY A 1 0.58 8.83 -15.47
CA GLY A 1 1.23 10.00 -16.08
C GLY A 1 0.95 10.05 -17.56
N TYR A 2 0.77 11.23 -18.10
CA TYR A 2 0.56 11.42 -19.54
C TYR A 2 1.86 11.97 -20.15
N ILE A 3 2.36 11.32 -21.23
CA ILE A 3 3.49 11.84 -22.02
C ILE A 3 2.98 13.05 -22.77
N ILE A 4 3.59 14.23 -22.55
CA ILE A 4 3.18 15.47 -23.19
C ILE A 4 4.04 15.74 -24.40
N TYR A 5 5.32 15.39 -24.33
CA TYR A 5 6.26 15.69 -25.39
C TYR A 5 7.43 14.71 -25.41
N PHE A 6 7.84 14.37 -26.60
CA PHE A 6 8.99 13.49 -26.88
C PHE A 6 9.87 14.16 -27.94
N LYS A 7 11.14 14.38 -27.64
CA LYS A 7 12.10 14.99 -28.56
C LYS A 7 13.40 14.20 -28.60
N PHE A 8 13.82 13.83 -29.79
CA PHE A 8 15.18 13.41 -30.03
C PHE A 8 16.11 14.62 -30.03
N MET A 9 17.14 14.61 -29.22
CA MET A 9 18.20 15.62 -29.25
C MET A 9 19.31 15.08 -30.13
N SER A 10 19.40 15.56 -31.38
CA SER A 10 20.59 15.35 -32.19
C SER A 10 21.76 16.12 -31.55
N PRO A 11 22.97 15.59 -31.51
CA PRO A 11 24.13 16.39 -31.14
C PRO A 11 24.26 17.54 -32.17
N GLU A 12 24.48 18.76 -31.66
CA GLU A 12 24.88 19.88 -32.54
C GLU A 12 26.13 19.46 -33.29
N LEU A 13 26.06 19.49 -34.62
CA LEU A 13 27.14 19.21 -35.55
C LEU A 13 28.24 20.28 -35.38
N ASN A 14 29.15 20.09 -34.46
CA ASN A 14 30.48 20.71 -34.53
C ASN A 14 31.42 19.66 -35.06
N THR A 15 31.69 19.82 -36.34
CA THR A 15 32.76 19.29 -37.17
C THR A 15 33.91 18.60 -36.41
N SER A 16 33.97 17.29 -36.48
CA SER A 16 35.14 16.48 -36.85
C SER A 16 34.83 14.99 -36.55
N GLU A 17 35.06 14.24 -37.56
CA GLU A 17 35.16 12.80 -37.76
C GLU A 17 35.07 11.85 -36.56
N ASN A 18 34.21 10.82 -36.70
CA ASN A 18 34.19 9.58 -35.94
C ASN A 18 33.73 9.61 -34.45
N SER A 19 32.56 10.15 -34.19
CA SER A 19 31.86 9.81 -32.93
C SER A 19 30.55 9.16 -33.23
N SER A 20 30.37 7.94 -32.75
CA SER A 20 29.06 7.27 -32.63
C SER A 20 28.07 8.24 -32.00
N THR A 21 27.12 8.72 -32.80
CA THR A 21 26.12 9.70 -32.39
C THR A 21 25.24 9.05 -31.35
N LEU A 22 25.54 9.28 -30.08
CA LEU A 22 24.67 8.94 -28.97
C LEU A 22 23.39 9.78 -29.07
N ASN A 23 22.34 9.22 -29.60
CA ASN A 23 21.03 9.85 -29.68
C ASN A 23 20.49 10.03 -28.25
N ARG A 24 20.52 11.27 -27.76
CA ARG A 24 19.89 11.61 -26.47
C ARG A 24 18.40 11.81 -26.67
N ILE A 25 17.60 11.25 -25.79
CA ILE A 25 16.16 11.34 -25.83
C ILE A 25 15.71 12.22 -24.64
N LEU A 26 14.91 13.24 -24.95
CA LEU A 26 14.25 14.07 -23.95
C LEU A 26 12.77 13.68 -23.91
N ILE A 27 12.31 13.19 -22.78
CA ILE A 27 10.91 12.86 -22.53
C ILE A 27 10.36 13.83 -21.50
N THR A 28 9.25 14.50 -21.86
CA THR A 28 8.52 15.37 -20.95
C THR A 28 7.17 14.76 -20.65
N PHE A 29 6.84 14.60 -19.39
CA PHE A 29 5.53 14.12 -18.98
C PHE A 29 5.09 14.72 -17.64
N GLU A 30 3.79 14.71 -17.39
CA GLU A 30 3.20 15.16 -16.14
C GLU A 30 2.83 13.97 -15.27
N MET A 31 3.16 14.06 -13.98
CA MET A 31 2.78 13.04 -13.02
C MET A 31 2.59 13.66 -11.62
N PRO A 32 1.86 12.98 -10.71
CA PRO A 32 1.74 13.41 -9.33
C PRO A 32 3.10 13.44 -8.63
N LEU A 33 3.35 14.50 -7.84
CA LEU A 33 4.60 14.67 -7.08
C LEU A 33 4.94 13.45 -6.22
N GLY A 34 3.93 12.86 -5.58
CA GLY A 34 4.14 11.69 -4.73
C GLY A 34 4.70 10.46 -5.45
N GLU A 35 4.45 10.33 -6.75
CA GLU A 35 5.01 9.23 -7.56
C GLU A 35 6.51 9.42 -7.85
N ILE A 36 7.00 10.65 -7.76
CA ILE A 36 8.42 10.95 -7.99
C ILE A 36 9.24 10.79 -6.71
N LEU A 37 8.71 11.28 -5.59
CA LEU A 37 9.43 11.35 -4.32
C LEU A 37 9.86 9.97 -3.80
N ILE A 38 9.11 8.91 -4.15
CA ILE A 38 9.33 7.59 -3.59
C ILE A 38 9.69 6.58 -4.70
N GLY A 39 10.99 6.43 -4.94
CA GLY A 39 11.53 5.34 -5.74
C GLY A 39 11.47 5.49 -7.27
N PHE A 40 10.88 6.57 -7.82
CA PHE A 40 10.88 6.79 -9.26
C PHE A 40 12.30 7.00 -9.79
N TYR A 41 13.11 7.81 -9.09
CA TYR A 41 14.49 8.06 -9.47
C TYR A 41 15.35 6.79 -9.44
N ASP A 42 15.19 5.98 -8.41
CA ASP A 42 15.91 4.71 -8.28
C ASP A 42 15.51 3.73 -9.39
N HIS A 43 14.21 3.70 -9.72
CA HIS A 43 13.70 2.88 -10.82
C HIS A 43 14.22 3.37 -12.17
N LEU A 44 14.23 4.70 -12.39
CA LEU A 44 14.80 5.30 -13.61
C LEU A 44 16.27 4.92 -13.78
N LYS A 45 17.07 5.07 -12.71
CA LYS A 45 18.50 4.69 -12.73
C LYS A 45 18.69 3.20 -12.99
N SER A 46 17.88 2.35 -12.38
CA SER A 46 17.93 0.91 -12.57
C SER A 46 17.64 0.50 -14.02
N VAL A 47 16.55 1.02 -14.60
CA VAL A 47 16.13 0.68 -15.98
C VAL A 47 17.11 1.23 -17.03
N THR A 48 17.69 2.40 -16.76
CA THR A 48 18.63 3.07 -17.69
C THR A 48 20.09 2.73 -17.42
N GLN A 49 20.37 1.74 -16.58
CA GLN A 49 21.75 1.37 -16.19
C GLN A 49 22.59 2.56 -15.68
N GLY A 50 21.92 3.53 -15.02
CA GLY A 50 22.55 4.73 -14.48
C GLY A 50 22.61 5.93 -15.42
N TYR A 51 22.30 5.77 -16.71
CA TYR A 51 22.42 6.86 -17.69
C TYR A 51 21.28 7.88 -17.64
N GLY A 52 20.07 7.47 -17.26
CA GLY A 52 18.92 8.37 -17.18
C GLY A 52 19.09 9.45 -16.11
N SER A 53 18.79 10.69 -16.46
CA SER A 53 18.67 11.80 -15.52
C SER A 53 17.29 12.44 -15.64
N MET A 54 16.81 13.05 -14.57
CA MET A 54 15.55 13.79 -14.59
C MET A 54 15.69 15.12 -13.90
N ASP A 55 14.98 16.10 -14.44
CA ASP A 55 14.66 17.37 -13.80
C ASP A 55 13.14 17.46 -13.66
N TYR A 56 12.67 18.23 -12.68
CA TYR A 56 11.25 18.41 -12.47
C TYR A 56 10.88 19.85 -12.14
N GLU A 57 9.70 20.24 -12.57
CA GLU A 57 9.12 21.56 -12.32
C GLU A 57 7.71 21.39 -11.74
N ILE A 58 7.38 22.14 -10.71
CA ILE A 58 6.05 22.13 -10.12
C ILE A 58 5.13 23.00 -10.97
N ILE A 59 4.15 22.40 -11.63
CA ILE A 59 3.18 23.09 -12.50
C ILE A 59 1.85 23.43 -11.82
N GLY A 60 1.67 23.03 -10.53
CA GLY A 60 0.49 23.36 -9.74
C GLY A 60 -0.38 22.16 -9.42
N PHE A 61 -1.69 22.42 -9.24
CA PHE A 61 -2.69 21.40 -8.90
C PHE A 61 -3.56 21.09 -10.10
N LYS A 62 -3.79 19.79 -10.34
CA LYS A 62 -4.77 19.33 -11.34
C LYS A 62 -5.84 18.50 -10.67
N GLN A 63 -7.06 18.61 -11.17
CA GLN A 63 -8.16 17.76 -10.72
C GLN A 63 -7.86 16.29 -11.07
N THR A 64 -7.99 15.42 -10.08
CA THR A 64 -7.79 13.98 -10.27
C THR A 64 -8.84 13.20 -9.49
N ASN A 65 -9.13 11.98 -9.94
CA ASN A 65 -10.13 11.12 -9.33
C ASN A 65 -9.52 10.35 -8.16
N LEU A 66 -9.61 10.93 -6.96
CA LEU A 66 -9.10 10.34 -5.72
C LEU A 66 -10.20 9.68 -4.93
N ALA A 67 -9.84 8.63 -4.22
CA ALA A 67 -10.66 7.99 -3.21
C ALA A 67 -9.91 7.97 -1.87
N LYS A 68 -10.62 8.24 -0.78
CA LYS A 68 -10.09 8.01 0.57
C LYS A 68 -10.26 6.53 0.89
N VAL A 69 -9.15 5.84 1.14
CA VAL A 69 -9.14 4.46 1.62
C VAL A 69 -9.00 4.49 3.14
N ASP A 70 -10.04 4.07 3.83
CA ASP A 70 -10.08 3.96 5.28
C ASP A 70 -9.74 2.52 5.71
N ILE A 71 -8.93 2.38 6.76
CA ILE A 71 -8.59 1.09 7.34
C ILE A 71 -9.35 0.91 8.64
N LEU A 72 -10.05 -0.22 8.73
CA LEU A 72 -10.79 -0.62 9.93
C LEU A 72 -10.13 -1.86 10.53
N ILE A 73 -9.82 -1.81 11.82
CA ILE A 73 -9.30 -2.94 12.60
C ILE A 73 -10.30 -3.24 13.71
N ASN A 74 -10.83 -4.45 13.72
CA ASN A 74 -11.91 -4.86 14.63
C ASN A 74 -13.15 -3.93 14.56
N GLN A 75 -13.49 -3.44 13.34
CA GLN A 75 -14.57 -2.49 13.06
C GLN A 75 -14.30 -1.04 13.52
N GLU A 76 -13.19 -0.78 14.17
CA GLU A 76 -12.76 0.56 14.55
C GLU A 76 -11.90 1.17 13.45
N LYS A 77 -12.22 2.38 13.03
CA LYS A 77 -11.48 3.10 12.00
C LYS A 77 -10.19 3.69 12.58
N ILE A 78 -9.09 3.44 11.91
CA ILE A 78 -7.78 3.95 12.28
C ILE A 78 -7.38 5.06 11.31
N ASP A 79 -7.56 6.32 11.71
CA ASP A 79 -7.33 7.47 10.83
C ASP A 79 -5.87 7.60 10.39
N SER A 80 -4.92 7.23 11.24
CA SER A 80 -3.48 7.25 10.92
C SER A 80 -3.07 6.23 9.84
N LEU A 81 -3.91 5.22 9.57
CA LEU A 81 -3.73 4.25 8.49
C LEU A 81 -4.54 4.61 7.23
N SER A 82 -5.37 5.65 7.31
CA SER A 82 -6.21 6.10 6.18
C SER A 82 -5.41 6.98 5.22
N THR A 83 -5.66 6.84 3.91
CA THR A 83 -4.93 7.59 2.90
C THR A 83 -5.78 7.92 1.68
N PHE A 84 -5.34 8.93 0.92
CA PHE A 84 -5.95 9.28 -0.37
C PHE A 84 -5.16 8.66 -1.51
N ILE A 85 -5.84 8.00 -2.43
CA ILE A 85 -5.24 7.32 -3.56
C ILE A 85 -6.11 7.44 -4.81
N SER A 86 -5.51 7.29 -5.99
CA SER A 86 -6.28 7.18 -7.24
C SER A 86 -7.31 6.06 -7.13
N LYS A 87 -8.55 6.35 -7.54
CA LYS A 87 -9.67 5.40 -7.47
C LYS A 87 -9.36 4.08 -8.20
N GLU A 88 -8.60 4.14 -9.29
CA GLU A 88 -8.20 2.97 -10.07
C GLU A 88 -7.25 2.05 -9.30
N LYS A 89 -6.32 2.64 -8.52
CA LYS A 89 -5.32 1.90 -7.75
C LYS A 89 -5.82 1.48 -6.35
N SER A 90 -6.95 2.04 -5.90
CA SER A 90 -7.45 1.90 -4.53
C SER A 90 -7.72 0.46 -4.10
N TYR A 91 -8.21 -0.39 -5.02
CA TYR A 91 -8.47 -1.80 -4.73
C TYR A 91 -7.18 -2.59 -4.45
N TYR A 92 -6.19 -2.45 -5.34
CA TYR A 92 -4.91 -3.16 -5.20
C TYR A 92 -4.16 -2.72 -3.96
N TYR A 93 -4.13 -1.41 -3.73
CA TYR A 93 -3.55 -0.83 -2.54
C TYR A 93 -4.21 -1.35 -1.26
N GLY A 94 -5.53 -1.28 -1.18
CA GLY A 94 -6.28 -1.75 -0.01
C GLY A 94 -6.04 -3.23 0.26
N LYS A 95 -5.99 -4.06 -0.78
CA LYS A 95 -5.70 -5.50 -0.66
C LYS A 95 -4.28 -5.75 -0.14
N GLU A 96 -3.28 -5.08 -0.69
CA GLU A 96 -1.88 -5.22 -0.28
C GLU A 96 -1.68 -4.77 1.17
N LEU A 97 -2.24 -3.59 1.53
CA LEU A 97 -2.14 -3.05 2.88
C LEU A 97 -2.78 -3.97 3.92
N VAL A 98 -3.98 -4.46 3.64
CA VAL A 98 -4.68 -5.38 4.57
C VAL A 98 -3.90 -6.70 4.72
N SER A 99 -3.29 -7.21 3.65
CA SER A 99 -2.43 -8.41 3.73
C SER A 99 -1.18 -8.18 4.58
N LYS A 100 -0.50 -7.05 4.41
CA LYS A 100 0.67 -6.69 5.25
C LYS A 100 0.29 -6.47 6.71
N LEU A 101 -0.81 -5.78 6.97
CA LEU A 101 -1.30 -5.57 8.34
C LEU A 101 -1.64 -6.89 9.03
N LYS A 102 -2.19 -7.87 8.31
CA LYS A 102 -2.44 -9.21 8.85
C LYS A 102 -1.17 -9.93 9.31
N GLU A 103 -0.05 -9.73 8.62
CA GLU A 103 1.24 -10.32 8.98
C GLU A 103 1.86 -9.62 10.20
N LEU A 104 1.70 -8.30 10.30
CA LEU A 104 2.30 -7.48 11.34
C LEU A 104 1.51 -7.49 12.65
N ILE A 105 0.18 -7.56 12.58
CA ILE A 105 -0.67 -7.54 13.77
C ILE A 105 -0.59 -8.91 14.47
N PRO A 106 -0.16 -8.97 15.74
CA PRO A 106 -0.04 -10.21 16.47
C PRO A 106 -1.40 -10.85 16.73
N ARG A 107 -1.42 -12.18 16.77
CA ARG A 107 -2.66 -12.93 17.06
C ARG A 107 -3.12 -12.65 18.48
N GLN A 108 -4.38 -12.27 18.60
CA GLN A 108 -5.05 -11.98 19.88
C GLN A 108 -5.87 -13.20 20.37
N LEU A 109 -6.42 -13.11 21.58
CA LEU A 109 -7.32 -14.14 22.11
C LEU A 109 -8.68 -14.22 21.37
N PHE A 110 -8.96 -13.24 20.50
CA PHE A 110 -10.12 -13.17 19.64
C PHE A 110 -9.71 -12.92 18.19
N GLU A 111 -10.61 -13.11 17.28
CA GLU A 111 -10.42 -12.87 15.85
C GLU A 111 -10.46 -11.37 15.54
N VAL A 112 -9.44 -10.88 14.83
CA VAL A 112 -9.32 -9.47 14.44
C VAL A 112 -9.54 -9.35 12.94
N PRO A 113 -10.72 -8.87 12.49
CA PRO A 113 -10.94 -8.51 11.10
C PRO A 113 -10.22 -7.20 10.79
N ILE A 114 -9.51 -7.18 9.66
CA ILE A 114 -8.86 -6.01 9.08
C ILE A 114 -9.54 -5.74 7.76
N GLN A 115 -9.98 -4.51 7.53
CA GLN A 115 -10.76 -4.16 6.35
C GLN A 115 -10.24 -2.84 5.77
N ALA A 116 -10.20 -2.77 4.44
CA ALA A 116 -10.03 -1.52 3.72
C ALA A 116 -11.39 -1.13 3.11
N ALA A 117 -11.78 0.12 3.26
CA ALA A 117 -13.06 0.63 2.79
C ALA A 117 -12.91 1.97 2.07
N ILE A 118 -13.79 2.24 1.12
CA ILE A 118 -13.98 3.55 0.49
C ILE A 118 -15.39 4.01 0.84
N GLY A 119 -15.50 5.00 1.72
CA GLY A 119 -16.78 5.39 2.29
C GLY A 119 -17.40 4.19 3.04
N SER A 120 -18.60 3.76 2.63
CA SER A 120 -19.31 2.62 3.21
C SER A 120 -18.95 1.26 2.57
N LYS A 121 -18.23 1.27 1.42
CA LYS A 121 -17.93 0.04 0.67
C LYS A 121 -16.60 -0.56 1.10
N ILE A 122 -16.64 -1.80 1.59
CA ILE A 122 -15.44 -2.59 1.87
C ILE A 122 -14.87 -3.08 0.54
N ILE A 123 -13.59 -2.78 0.28
CA ILE A 123 -12.87 -3.17 -0.94
C ILE A 123 -11.94 -4.37 -0.73
N ALA A 124 -11.41 -4.53 0.50
CA ALA A 124 -10.59 -5.68 0.85
C ALA A 124 -10.80 -6.05 2.30
N ARG A 125 -10.65 -7.34 2.61
CA ARG A 125 -10.77 -7.86 3.97
C ARG A 125 -9.83 -9.03 4.19
N GLU A 126 -9.14 -9.01 5.31
CA GLU A 126 -8.37 -10.12 5.85
C GLU A 126 -8.72 -10.31 7.34
N THR A 127 -8.32 -11.44 7.89
CA THR A 127 -8.62 -11.75 9.30
C THR A 127 -7.42 -12.39 9.98
N VAL A 128 -6.99 -11.81 11.10
CA VAL A 128 -6.01 -12.42 11.99
C VAL A 128 -6.74 -13.42 12.87
N LYS A 129 -6.38 -14.69 12.73
CA LYS A 129 -7.01 -15.78 13.49
C LYS A 129 -6.71 -15.67 14.98
N ALA A 130 -7.70 -15.92 15.83
CA ALA A 130 -7.54 -15.96 17.27
C ALA A 130 -6.55 -17.03 17.73
N LEU A 131 -5.84 -16.76 18.83
CA LEU A 131 -5.13 -17.79 19.57
C LEU A 131 -6.15 -18.82 20.09
N ARG A 132 -5.80 -20.08 19.99
CA ARG A 132 -6.67 -21.18 20.43
C ARG A 132 -5.97 -21.99 21.51
N LYS A 133 -6.53 -21.97 22.71
CA LYS A 133 -6.13 -22.89 23.77
C LYS A 133 -6.82 -24.22 23.56
N ASN A 134 -6.09 -25.34 23.68
CA ASN A 134 -6.67 -26.65 23.60
C ASN A 134 -7.39 -26.97 24.92
N VAL A 135 -8.67 -26.59 25.00
CA VAL A 135 -9.52 -26.80 26.20
C VAL A 135 -9.99 -28.24 26.35
N THR A 136 -9.83 -29.06 25.31
CA THR A 136 -10.27 -30.48 25.28
C THR A 136 -9.14 -31.45 25.54
N ALA A 137 -7.88 -30.98 25.73
CA ALA A 137 -6.72 -31.86 25.94
C ALA A 137 -6.86 -32.80 27.16
N LYS A 138 -7.55 -32.32 28.22
CA LYS A 138 -7.78 -33.11 29.43
C LYS A 138 -9.05 -33.98 29.39
N CYS A 139 -9.78 -33.95 28.29
CA CYS A 139 -11.00 -34.78 28.09
C CYS A 139 -10.59 -36.13 27.48
N TYR A 140 -9.92 -36.97 28.24
CA TYR A 140 -9.61 -38.34 27.87
C TYR A 140 -10.89 -39.20 27.93
N GLY A 141 -11.18 -39.94 26.86
CA GLY A 141 -12.29 -40.88 26.81
C GLY A 141 -13.64 -40.21 26.53
N GLY A 142 -14.01 -40.15 25.30
CA GLY A 142 -15.34 -40.36 24.73
C GLY A 142 -16.46 -39.37 24.98
N ASP A 143 -16.49 -38.52 25.99
CA ASP A 143 -17.66 -37.65 26.22
C ASP A 143 -17.71 -36.46 25.24
N ILE A 144 -18.38 -36.71 24.12
CA ILE A 144 -18.56 -35.73 23.04
C ILE A 144 -19.33 -34.52 23.53
N THR A 145 -20.31 -34.70 24.44
CA THR A 145 -21.16 -33.63 24.98
C THR A 145 -20.34 -32.65 25.81
N ARG A 146 -19.44 -33.16 26.65
CA ARG A 146 -18.53 -32.34 27.46
C ARG A 146 -17.56 -31.56 26.59
N LYS A 147 -16.98 -32.22 25.57
CA LYS A 147 -16.08 -31.55 24.61
C LYS A 147 -16.79 -30.39 23.91
N LYS A 148 -18.02 -30.63 23.45
CA LYS A 148 -18.86 -29.62 22.77
C LYS A 148 -19.11 -28.39 23.69
N LYS A 149 -19.57 -28.63 24.93
CA LYS A 149 -19.83 -27.56 25.91
C LYS A 149 -18.58 -26.72 26.21
N LEU A 150 -17.39 -27.34 26.29
CA LEU A 150 -16.14 -26.60 26.51
C LEU A 150 -15.76 -25.73 25.33
N LEU A 151 -15.94 -26.21 24.11
CA LEU A 151 -15.70 -25.44 22.88
C LEU A 151 -16.71 -24.28 22.74
N GLU A 152 -17.97 -24.49 23.05
CA GLU A 152 -19.01 -23.46 23.07
C GLU A 152 -18.69 -22.34 24.07
N LYS A 153 -18.32 -22.69 25.32
CA LYS A 153 -17.88 -21.71 26.33
C LYS A 153 -16.65 -20.92 25.87
N GLN A 154 -15.67 -21.58 25.20
CA GLN A 154 -14.52 -20.89 24.63
C GLN A 154 -14.92 -19.92 23.52
N ALA A 155 -15.83 -20.32 22.63
CA ALA A 155 -16.34 -19.49 21.55
C ALA A 155 -17.11 -18.27 22.09
N GLU A 156 -17.93 -18.45 23.10
CA GLU A 156 -18.68 -17.38 23.76
C GLU A 156 -17.73 -16.39 24.45
N GLY A 157 -16.73 -16.88 25.19
CA GLY A 157 -15.69 -16.04 25.82
C GLY A 157 -14.95 -15.20 24.76
N LYS A 158 -14.58 -15.76 23.62
CA LYS A 158 -13.98 -15.03 22.51
C LYS A 158 -14.88 -13.95 21.91
N LYS A 159 -16.18 -14.21 21.80
CA LYS A 159 -17.16 -13.21 21.34
C LYS A 159 -17.24 -12.02 22.31
N ARG A 160 -17.21 -12.27 23.61
CA ARG A 160 -17.20 -11.21 24.63
C ARG A 160 -15.91 -10.40 24.57
N LEU A 161 -14.76 -11.06 24.47
CA LEU A 161 -13.46 -10.38 24.34
C LEU A 161 -13.37 -9.53 23.07
N LYS A 162 -13.95 -9.98 21.95
CA LYS A 162 -13.99 -9.22 20.71
C LYS A 162 -14.72 -7.89 20.84
N LYS A 163 -15.77 -7.82 21.68
CA LYS A 163 -16.53 -6.59 21.91
C LYS A 163 -15.81 -5.60 22.85
N LEU A 164 -15.01 -6.08 23.77
CA LEU A 164 -14.37 -5.29 24.82
C LEU A 164 -12.87 -5.06 24.57
N GLY A 165 -12.23 -5.95 23.81
CA GLY A 165 -10.79 -5.94 23.59
C GLY A 165 -10.36 -4.86 22.60
N LYS A 166 -9.43 -4.02 23.03
CA LYS A 166 -8.68 -3.15 22.13
C LYS A 166 -7.60 -3.96 21.44
N VAL A 167 -7.40 -3.71 20.15
CA VAL A 167 -6.35 -4.33 19.34
C VAL A 167 -5.11 -3.46 19.48
N GLU A 168 -4.03 -4.04 19.94
CA GLU A 168 -2.73 -3.38 19.97
C GLU A 168 -2.14 -3.41 18.55
N ILE A 169 -1.85 -2.24 18.03
CA ILE A 169 -1.28 -2.06 16.70
C ILE A 169 0.21 -1.76 16.86
N PRO A 170 1.11 -2.64 16.40
CA PRO A 170 2.54 -2.41 16.53
C PRO A 170 2.99 -1.24 15.66
N GLN A 171 4.10 -0.61 16.02
CA GLN A 171 4.63 0.55 15.30
C GLN A 171 4.98 0.23 13.85
N GLU A 172 5.44 -0.98 13.58
CA GLU A 172 5.77 -1.48 12.24
C GLU A 172 4.56 -1.45 11.28
N ALA A 173 3.34 -1.58 11.83
CA ALA A 173 2.11 -1.48 11.04
C ALA A 173 1.93 -0.08 10.45
N PHE A 174 2.32 0.99 11.15
CA PHE A 174 2.28 2.35 10.63
C PHE A 174 3.37 2.59 9.58
N LEU A 175 4.56 2.01 9.79
CA LEU A 175 5.65 2.08 8.81
C LEU A 175 5.33 1.31 7.52
N SER A 176 4.49 0.27 7.61
CA SER A 176 4.09 -0.51 6.43
C SER A 176 3.38 0.33 5.37
N ILE A 177 2.66 1.39 5.78
CA ILE A 177 2.01 2.32 4.86
C ILE A 177 3.04 3.03 3.99
N LEU A 178 4.14 3.48 4.58
CA LEU A 178 5.22 4.15 3.86
C LEU A 178 5.86 3.23 2.82
N ASN A 179 5.96 1.95 3.11
CA ASN A 179 6.53 0.94 2.21
C ASN A 179 5.57 0.54 1.07
N ILE A 180 4.25 0.62 1.30
CA ILE A 180 3.23 0.38 0.27
C ILE A 180 3.02 1.62 -0.57
N ASN A 181 3.17 2.80 0.04
CA ASN A 181 2.98 4.11 -0.58
C ASN A 181 4.08 4.48 -1.60
N ARG A 182 4.73 3.50 -2.23
CA ARG A 182 5.67 3.80 -3.34
C ARG A 182 5.05 4.64 -4.46
N TRP A 183 3.72 4.88 -4.42
CA TRP A 183 2.97 5.51 -5.52
C TRP A 183 1.87 6.47 -5.05
N LEU A 184 1.99 7.01 -3.84
CA LEU A 184 0.95 7.85 -3.24
C LEU A 184 1.48 9.19 -2.79
N ILE A 185 0.82 10.24 -3.15
CA ILE A 185 0.41 11.39 -2.36
C ILE A 185 0.05 12.59 -3.26
N ILE A 186 -1.07 13.26 -2.94
CA ILE A 186 -1.54 14.59 -3.29
C ILE A 186 -1.21 15.08 -4.73
N PRO A 187 -2.17 15.46 -5.53
CA PRO A 187 -1.99 15.84 -6.92
C PRO A 187 -1.34 17.23 -7.08
N LYS A 188 -0.14 17.42 -6.55
CA LYS A 188 0.77 18.39 -7.15
C LYS A 188 1.31 17.75 -8.40
N TYR A 189 0.89 18.24 -9.55
CA TYR A 189 1.44 17.80 -10.82
C TYR A 189 2.79 18.47 -11.05
N ILE A 190 3.71 17.67 -11.53
CA ILE A 190 5.05 18.07 -11.86
C ILE A 190 5.30 17.73 -13.31
N LYS A 191 5.94 18.63 -14.01
CA LYS A 191 6.51 18.40 -15.34
C LYS A 191 7.91 17.83 -15.17
N ILE A 192 8.14 16.64 -15.69
CA ILE A 192 9.41 15.97 -15.64
C ILE A 192 10.08 16.07 -16.98
N LEU A 193 11.35 16.47 -16.96
CA LEU A 193 12.27 16.41 -18.07
C LEU A 193 13.24 15.24 -17.85
N MET A 194 13.07 14.15 -18.58
CA MET A 194 14.05 13.06 -18.57
C MET A 194 14.97 13.17 -19.75
N LYS A 195 16.27 13.07 -19.49
CA LYS A 195 17.32 12.90 -20.48
C LYS A 195 17.81 11.46 -20.41
N LEU A 196 17.62 10.71 -21.48
CA LEU A 196 18.09 9.34 -21.67
C LEU A 196 19.24 9.33 -22.66
#